data_95acceffa244ef835f3f296a76eda159
#
_entry.id   95acceffa244ef835f3f296a76eda159
#
_cell.length_a   1.000
_cell.length_b   1.000
_cell.length_c   1.000
_cell.angle_alpha   90.00
_cell.angle_beta   90.00
_cell.angle_gamma   90.00
#
_symmetry.space_group_name_H-M   'P 1'
#
loop_
_entity.id
_entity.type
_entity.pdbx_description
1 polymer ?
#
loop_
_entity_poly.entity_id
_entity_poly.type
_entity_poly.pdbx_seq_one_letter_code
_entity_poly.pdbx_strand_id
1 'polypeptide(L)' 'MDRIRVIVEWTRITTRFWRLYVDPWNEDLGFLRNDYRTAHAYLEELKSLPVTPALITAQEELQTLLHNLDWKVS' A
#
# COMPACT_ATOMS: atom_id res chain seq x y z
N MET A 1 -5.81 -17.93 -8.22
CA MET A 1 -5.46 -17.14 -7.03
C MET A 1 -6.10 -15.76 -7.15
N ASP A 2 -6.77 -15.32 -6.11
CA ASP A 2 -7.47 -14.04 -6.11
C ASP A 2 -6.46 -12.90 -5.87
N ARG A 3 -6.17 -12.13 -6.93
CA ARG A 3 -5.21 -11.03 -6.85
C ARG A 3 -5.68 -9.92 -5.93
N ILE A 4 -6.98 -9.65 -5.89
CA ILE A 4 -7.52 -8.62 -5.02
C ILE A 4 -7.23 -8.97 -3.55
N ARG A 5 -7.44 -10.23 -3.19
CA ARG A 5 -7.18 -10.71 -1.83
C ARG A 5 -5.71 -10.58 -1.45
N VAL A 6 -4.81 -10.97 -2.36
CA VAL A 6 -3.37 -10.87 -2.15
C VAL A 6 -2.97 -9.41 -1.90
N ILE A 7 -3.47 -8.51 -2.72
CA ILE A 7 -3.16 -7.08 -2.62
C ILE A 7 -3.69 -6.49 -1.32
N VAL A 8 -4.92 -6.86 -0.93
CA VAL A 8 -5.52 -6.38 0.32
C VAL A 8 -4.71 -6.86 1.52
N GLU A 9 -4.32 -8.13 1.55
CA GLU A 9 -3.52 -8.67 2.64
C GLU A 9 -2.18 -7.96 2.74
N TRP A 10 -1.50 -7.77 1.62
CA TRP A 10 -0.23 -7.04 1.59
C TRP A 10 -0.43 -5.61 2.11
N THR A 11 -1.47 -4.94 1.65
CA THR A 11 -1.77 -3.56 2.04
C THR A 11 -2.00 -3.43 3.54
N ARG A 12 -2.77 -4.35 4.12
CA ARG A 12 -3.06 -4.34 5.55
C ARG A 12 -1.82 -4.58 6.39
N ILE A 13 -1.01 -5.55 6.00
CA ILE A 13 0.25 -5.86 6.71
C ILE A 13 1.19 -4.67 6.64
N THR A 14 1.35 -4.09 5.47
CA THR A 14 2.25 -2.97 5.25
C THR A 14 1.77 -1.72 5.99
N THR A 15 0.46 -1.46 5.98
CA THR A 15 -0.13 -0.34 6.71
C THR A 15 0.14 -0.48 8.21
N ARG A 16 -0.05 -1.68 8.73
CA ARG A 16 0.20 -1.96 10.14
C ARG A 16 1.67 -1.78 10.49
N PHE A 17 2.56 -2.28 9.64
CA PHE A 17 4.00 -2.13 9.83
C PHE A 17 4.37 -0.67 9.96
N TRP A 18 3.96 0.17 9.02
CA TRP A 18 4.32 1.58 9.02
C TRP A 18 3.65 2.38 10.12
N ARG A 19 2.48 1.93 10.59
CA ARG A 19 1.80 2.56 11.72
C ARG A 19 2.56 2.33 13.02
N LEU A 20 3.11 1.11 13.21
CA LEU A 20 3.84 0.75 14.40
C LEU A 20 5.30 1.22 14.36
N TYR A 21 5.79 1.50 13.18
CA TYR A 21 7.18 1.91 12.98
C TYR A 21 7.29 3.43 13.19
N VAL A 22 7.57 3.80 14.45
CA VAL A 22 7.67 5.21 14.84
C VAL A 22 9.12 5.50 15.18
N ASP A 23 9.96 5.61 14.17
CA ASP A 23 11.33 5.99 14.33
C ASP A 23 11.62 7.22 13.47
N PRO A 24 11.64 8.43 14.07
CA PRO A 24 11.90 9.65 13.31
C PRO A 24 13.32 9.70 12.73
N TRP A 25 14.20 8.84 13.21
CA TRP A 25 15.58 8.77 12.75
C TRP A 25 15.81 7.61 11.80
N ASN A 26 14.73 7.07 11.27
CA ASN A 26 14.78 5.91 10.39
C ASN A 26 15.57 6.22 9.11
N GLU A 27 16.65 5.49 8.92
CA GLU A 27 17.48 5.60 7.73
C GLU A 27 17.05 4.62 6.64
N ASP A 28 16.06 3.78 6.90
CA ASP A 28 15.60 2.77 5.95
C ASP A 28 14.64 3.34 4.90
N LEU A 29 15.08 4.41 4.24
CA LEU A 29 14.35 5.00 3.13
C LEU A 29 14.21 4.01 1.97
N GLY A 30 15.10 3.02 1.90
CA GLY A 30 15.04 1.98 0.88
C GLY A 30 13.78 1.15 0.98
N PHE A 31 13.43 0.72 2.20
CA PHE A 31 12.19 -0.05 2.43
C PHE A 31 10.96 0.81 2.15
N LEU A 32 10.98 2.05 2.57
CA LEU A 32 9.88 2.96 2.34
C LEU A 32 9.63 3.17 0.84
N ARG A 33 10.69 3.40 0.08
CA ARG A 33 10.59 3.58 -1.37
C ARG A 33 10.12 2.31 -2.07
N ASN A 34 10.59 1.16 -1.60
CA ASN A 34 10.18 -0.12 -2.15
C ASN A 34 8.69 -0.36 -1.94
N ASP A 35 8.19 -0.11 -0.73
CA ASP A 35 6.77 -0.26 -0.42
C ASP A 35 5.93 0.74 -1.20
N TYR A 36 6.41 1.96 -1.36
CA TYR A 36 5.75 2.98 -2.16
C TYR A 36 5.59 2.53 -3.61
N ARG A 37 6.66 2.00 -4.21
CA ARG A 37 6.62 1.47 -5.58
C ARG A 37 5.65 0.31 -5.71
N THR A 38 5.72 -0.62 -4.76
CA THR A 38 4.87 -1.80 -4.75
C THR A 38 3.40 -1.39 -4.65
N ALA A 39 3.10 -0.43 -3.79
CA ALA A 39 1.73 0.08 -3.63
C ALA A 39 1.22 0.70 -4.93
N HIS A 40 2.04 1.50 -5.61
CA HIS A 40 1.67 2.08 -6.90
C HIS A 40 1.45 1.00 -7.96
N ALA A 41 2.32 0.00 -8.02
CA ALA A 41 2.18 -1.10 -8.97
C ALA A 41 0.87 -1.86 -8.73
N TYR A 42 0.55 -2.13 -7.47
CA TYR A 42 -0.69 -2.81 -7.13
C TYR A 42 -1.93 -1.97 -7.45
N LEU A 43 -1.84 -0.66 -7.23
CA LEU A 43 -2.95 0.22 -7.57
C LEU A 43 -3.22 0.21 -9.08
N GLU A 44 -2.16 0.24 -9.90
CA GLU A 44 -2.30 0.14 -11.35
C GLU A 44 -2.89 -1.22 -11.76
N GLU A 45 -2.45 -2.29 -11.10
CA GLU A 45 -3.01 -3.62 -11.35
C GLU A 45 -4.52 -3.64 -11.05
N LEU A 46 -4.94 -3.06 -9.92
CA LEU A 46 -6.36 -2.99 -9.56
C LEU A 46 -7.18 -2.21 -10.58
N LYS A 47 -6.62 -1.15 -11.14
CA LYS A 47 -7.31 -0.35 -12.14
C LYS A 47 -7.62 -1.12 -13.42
N SER A 48 -6.87 -2.18 -13.70
CA SER A 48 -7.07 -3.01 -14.88
C SER A 48 -8.08 -4.14 -14.66
N LEU A 49 -8.56 -4.31 -13.44
CA LEU A 49 -9.49 -5.39 -13.09
C LEU A 49 -10.94 -4.89 -13.14
N PRO A 50 -11.92 -5.82 -13.31
CA PRO A 50 -13.33 -5.43 -13.29
C PRO A 50 -13.72 -4.77 -11.97
N VAL A 51 -14.56 -3.75 -12.05
CA VAL A 51 -15.00 -3.01 -10.87
C VAL A 51 -15.99 -3.84 -10.07
N THR A 52 -15.62 -4.14 -8.82
CA THR A 52 -16.48 -4.85 -7.87
C THR A 52 -16.36 -4.13 -6.52
N PRO A 53 -17.28 -4.39 -5.57
CA PRO A 53 -17.17 -3.81 -4.23
C PRO A 53 -15.84 -4.14 -3.56
N ALA A 54 -15.33 -5.36 -3.74
CA ALA A 54 -14.04 -5.76 -3.20
C ALA A 54 -12.90 -4.96 -3.82
N LEU A 55 -12.96 -4.68 -5.11
CA LEU A 55 -11.96 -3.87 -5.81
C LEU A 55 -11.95 -2.45 -5.26
N ILE A 56 -13.13 -1.86 -5.08
CA ILE A 56 -13.24 -0.49 -4.56
C ILE A 56 -12.64 -0.40 -3.17
N THR A 57 -12.95 -1.36 -2.29
CA THR A 57 -12.38 -1.40 -0.95
C THR A 57 -10.86 -1.53 -0.99
N ALA A 58 -10.34 -2.40 -1.87
CA ALA A 58 -8.90 -2.58 -2.03
C ALA A 58 -8.23 -1.28 -2.50
N GLN A 59 -8.83 -0.58 -3.45
CA GLN A 59 -8.30 0.69 -3.93
C GLN A 59 -8.27 1.75 -2.82
N GLU A 60 -9.32 1.83 -2.02
CA GLU A 60 -9.40 2.79 -0.92
C GLU A 60 -8.32 2.52 0.13
N GLU A 61 -8.15 1.26 0.51
CA GLU A 61 -7.12 0.89 1.49
C GLU A 61 -5.73 1.20 0.94
N LEU A 62 -5.50 0.91 -0.32
CA LEU A 62 -4.20 1.13 -0.96
C LEU A 62 -3.89 2.62 -1.09
N GLN A 63 -4.89 3.43 -1.43
CA GLN A 63 -4.74 4.88 -1.51
C GLN A 63 -4.43 5.48 -0.13
N THR A 64 -5.04 4.96 0.93
CA THR A 64 -4.75 5.37 2.28
C THR A 64 -3.31 5.06 2.65
N LEU A 65 -2.83 3.87 2.30
CA LEU A 65 -1.43 3.50 2.51
C LEU A 65 -0.49 4.42 1.75
N LEU A 66 -0.77 4.68 0.48
CA LEU A 66 0.04 5.58 -0.34
C LEU A 66 0.11 6.98 0.25
N HIS A 67 -1.01 7.49 0.74
CA HIS A 67 -1.05 8.80 1.37
C HIS A 67 -0.13 8.84 2.60
N ASN A 68 -0.18 7.80 3.42
CA ASN A 68 0.66 7.71 4.61
C ASN A 68 2.15 7.60 4.24
N LEU A 69 2.48 6.82 3.22
CA LEU A 69 3.86 6.68 2.76
C LEU A 69 4.38 7.95 2.11
N ASP A 70 3.54 8.62 1.34
CA ASP A 70 3.90 9.87 0.67
C ASP A 70 4.29 10.93 1.70
N TRP A 71 3.56 11.00 2.79
CA TRP A 71 3.84 11.93 3.87
C TRP A 71 5.21 11.67 4.50
N LYS A 72 5.61 10.39 4.59
CA LYS A 72 6.91 10.00 5.15
C LYS A 72 8.05 10.23 4.16
N VAL A 73 7.79 10.15 2.88
CA VAL A 73 8.80 10.34 1.83
C VAL A 73 9.12 11.80 1.61
N SER A 74 8.14 12.66 1.82
CA SER A 74 8.29 14.11 1.55
C SER A 74 9.13 14.87 2.59
#